data_8a7181d4829bf69e1e620633f30a5896
#
_entry.id   8a7181d4829bf69e1e620633f30a5896
#
_cell.length_a   1.000
_cell.length_b   1.000
_cell.length_c   1.000
_cell.angle_alpha   90.00
_cell.angle_beta   90.00
_cell.angle_gamma   90.00
#
_symmetry.space_group_name_H-M   'P 1'
#
loop_
_entity.id
_entity.type
_entity.pdbx_description
1 polymer ?
#
loop_
_entity_poly.entity_id
_entity_poly.type
_entity_poly.pdbx_seq_one_letter_code
_entity_poly.pdbx_strand_id
1 'polypeptide(L)'
;PAWYREQIRKYTTLDLSPDEIHAIGLKEVATIRAEMDAIIDRFGFKGHSPGVASSEQRFADFLAFLRRDPQFYAKTPQDLLDRAAWVSKSVDGEVGKIIGTLPRGRFAIVPVPADIAPFWTAGRGGADTYWLNTYNLPSRPLYNLPALTLHESAPGHSLQQSLVREQGDVPDFRKDYISAYGEGWGLYSEWLGKEMGIYQTPYEDFGRLTYEMSRACRLVIDTGLHHEGWARVQALAYLRD
;
A
#
# COMPACT_ATOMS: atom_id res chain seq x y z
N PRO A 1 17.31 20.55 -9.17
CA PRO A 1 16.96 21.55 -10.19
C PRO A 1 15.70 22.31 -9.79
N ALA A 2 15.56 23.59 -10.22
CA ALA A 2 14.41 24.43 -9.86
C ALA A 2 13.06 23.77 -10.27
N TRP A 3 13.03 23.18 -11.46
CA TRP A 3 11.84 22.45 -11.96
C TRP A 3 11.41 21.30 -11.02
N TYR A 4 12.35 20.54 -10.47
CA TYR A 4 12.02 19.44 -9.56
C TYR A 4 11.41 19.94 -8.24
N ARG A 5 11.92 21.06 -7.70
CA ARG A 5 11.32 21.69 -6.52
C ARG A 5 9.89 22.16 -6.78
N GLU A 6 9.61 22.71 -7.96
CA GLU A 6 8.24 23.06 -8.34
C GLU A 6 7.32 21.81 -8.45
N GLN A 7 7.84 20.68 -8.94
CA GLN A 7 7.08 19.44 -8.93
C GLN A 7 6.78 18.97 -7.49
N ILE A 8 7.75 19.07 -6.57
CA ILE A 8 7.52 18.76 -5.15
C ILE A 8 6.37 19.62 -4.61
N ARG A 9 6.42 20.94 -4.80
CA ARG A 9 5.33 21.85 -4.35
C ARG A 9 3.99 21.50 -4.98
N LYS A 10 3.98 21.24 -6.27
CA LYS A 10 2.76 20.90 -7.01
C LYS A 10 2.08 19.63 -6.46
N TYR A 11 2.85 18.57 -6.20
CA TYR A 11 2.30 17.28 -5.81
C TYR A 11 2.10 17.14 -4.30
N THR A 12 2.95 17.79 -3.49
CA THR A 12 2.89 17.67 -2.02
C THR A 12 2.18 18.82 -1.35
N THR A 13 2.10 20.00 -2.02
CA THR A 13 1.67 21.28 -1.46
C THR A 13 2.58 21.80 -0.33
N LEU A 14 3.77 21.20 -0.17
CA LEU A 14 4.73 21.53 0.87
C LEU A 14 6.00 22.14 0.27
N ASP A 15 6.67 22.98 1.06
CA ASP A 15 7.96 23.56 0.70
C ASP A 15 9.11 22.76 1.32
N LEU A 16 9.16 21.47 0.98
CA LEU A 16 10.24 20.56 1.38
C LEU A 16 11.35 20.55 0.32
N SER A 17 12.59 20.52 0.77
CA SER A 17 13.73 20.28 -0.10
C SER A 17 13.81 18.80 -0.51
N PRO A 18 14.43 18.48 -1.65
CA PRO A 18 14.71 17.10 -2.01
C PRO A 18 15.52 16.34 -0.95
N ASP A 19 16.49 17.00 -0.30
CA ASP A 19 17.32 16.41 0.75
C ASP A 19 16.50 16.02 1.98
N GLU A 20 15.55 16.87 2.39
CA GLU A 20 14.63 16.56 3.48
C GLU A 20 13.75 15.37 3.15
N ILE A 21 13.21 15.31 1.92
CA ILE A 21 12.39 14.18 1.46
C ILE A 21 13.22 12.89 1.43
N HIS A 22 14.46 12.96 0.94
CA HIS A 22 15.38 11.82 0.92
C HIS A 22 15.65 11.29 2.34
N ALA A 23 15.96 12.19 3.27
CA ALA A 23 16.22 11.86 4.67
C ALA A 23 14.98 11.22 5.35
N ILE A 24 13.78 11.76 5.07
CA ILE A 24 12.51 11.15 5.52
C ILE A 24 12.41 9.73 4.98
N GLY A 25 12.63 9.53 3.68
CA GLY A 25 12.56 8.21 3.05
C GLY A 25 13.51 7.20 3.69
N LEU A 26 14.78 7.56 3.90
CA LEU A 26 15.78 6.70 4.56
C LEU A 26 15.36 6.31 5.99
N LYS A 27 14.86 7.28 6.76
CA LYS A 27 14.39 7.05 8.13
C LYS A 27 13.19 6.09 8.14
N GLU A 28 12.21 6.31 7.27
CA GLU A 28 11.02 5.46 7.20
C GLU A 28 11.38 4.03 6.76
N VAL A 29 12.26 3.86 5.77
CA VAL A 29 12.77 2.53 5.36
C VAL A 29 13.38 1.79 6.56
N ALA A 30 14.23 2.45 7.35
CA ALA A 30 14.83 1.83 8.52
C ALA A 30 13.79 1.47 9.60
N THR A 31 12.80 2.33 9.83
CA THR A 31 11.73 2.11 10.81
C THR A 31 10.85 0.94 10.39
N ILE A 32 10.40 0.91 9.14
CA ILE A 32 9.54 -0.16 8.60
C ILE A 32 10.30 -1.49 8.60
N ARG A 33 11.58 -1.50 8.25
CA ARG A 33 12.42 -2.70 8.30
C ARG A 33 12.49 -3.27 9.72
N ALA A 34 12.68 -2.44 10.72
CA ALA A 34 12.68 -2.88 12.12
C ALA A 34 11.33 -3.48 12.55
N GLU A 35 10.21 -2.90 12.09
CA GLU A 35 8.87 -3.47 12.34
C GLU A 35 8.69 -4.82 11.64
N MET A 36 9.16 -4.97 10.40
CA MET A 36 9.14 -6.24 9.67
C MET A 36 9.94 -7.32 10.40
N ASP A 37 11.15 -7.00 10.85
CA ASP A 37 11.99 -7.93 11.63
C ASP A 37 11.30 -8.34 12.93
N ALA A 38 10.66 -7.40 13.63
CA ALA A 38 9.89 -7.69 14.85
C ALA A 38 8.69 -8.63 14.60
N ILE A 39 8.04 -8.54 13.45
CA ILE A 39 6.98 -9.48 13.06
C ILE A 39 7.58 -10.88 12.85
N ILE A 40 8.69 -10.99 12.11
CA ILE A 40 9.39 -12.27 11.86
C ILE A 40 9.80 -12.91 13.18
N ASP A 41 10.30 -12.13 14.14
CA ASP A 41 10.71 -12.61 15.46
C ASP A 41 9.52 -13.14 16.27
N ARG A 42 8.43 -12.39 16.33
CA ARG A 42 7.20 -12.82 17.04
C ARG A 42 6.58 -14.07 16.43
N PHE A 43 6.71 -14.23 15.12
CA PHE A 43 6.24 -15.43 14.41
C PHE A 43 7.13 -16.66 14.69
N GLY A 44 8.35 -16.44 15.18
CA GLY A 44 9.29 -17.52 15.45
C GLY A 44 9.84 -18.19 14.19
N PHE A 45 9.87 -17.48 13.07
CA PHE A 45 10.43 -17.99 11.82
C PHE A 45 11.94 -18.15 11.95
N LYS A 46 12.42 -19.39 11.84
CA LYS A 46 13.85 -19.72 12.06
C LYS A 46 14.68 -19.73 10.76
N GLY A 47 14.05 -19.52 9.59
CA GLY A 47 14.70 -19.70 8.30
C GLY A 47 14.83 -21.17 7.89
N HIS A 48 15.36 -21.39 6.70
CA HIS A 48 15.58 -22.73 6.15
C HIS A 48 17.05 -23.18 6.29
N SER A 49 17.94 -22.28 6.69
CA SER A 49 19.37 -22.57 6.82
C SER A 49 19.68 -23.23 8.15
N PRO A 50 20.38 -24.39 8.19
CA PRO A 50 20.88 -24.97 9.43
C PRO A 50 21.96 -24.06 10.04
N GLY A 51 21.74 -23.56 11.22
CA GLY A 51 22.69 -22.70 11.94
C GLY A 51 22.07 -21.36 12.35
N VAL A 52 22.86 -20.48 12.96
CA VAL A 52 22.45 -19.11 13.31
C VAL A 52 22.54 -18.26 12.04
N ALA A 53 21.42 -18.14 11.32
CA ALA A 53 21.33 -17.21 10.20
C ALA A 53 21.42 -15.76 10.73
N SER A 54 22.08 -14.88 9.97
CA SER A 54 22.04 -13.44 10.23
C SER A 54 20.60 -12.92 10.10
N SER A 55 20.31 -11.72 10.63
CA SER A 55 19.00 -11.08 10.49
C SER A 55 18.64 -10.92 9.01
N GLU A 56 19.59 -10.52 8.17
CA GLU A 56 19.40 -10.37 6.71
C GLU A 56 19.08 -11.71 6.04
N GLN A 57 19.78 -12.78 6.39
CA GLN A 57 19.50 -14.10 5.81
C GLN A 57 18.11 -14.59 6.22
N ARG A 58 17.74 -14.42 7.50
CA ARG A 58 16.42 -14.80 8.00
C ARG A 58 15.30 -13.99 7.32
N PHE A 59 15.51 -12.70 7.09
CA PHE A 59 14.59 -11.85 6.36
C PHE A 59 14.43 -12.31 4.89
N ALA A 60 15.54 -12.57 4.21
CA ALA A 60 15.53 -13.09 2.84
C ALA A 60 14.80 -14.44 2.74
N ASP A 61 15.07 -15.35 3.69
CA ASP A 61 14.40 -16.66 3.77
C ASP A 61 12.88 -16.50 4.01
N PHE A 62 12.47 -15.54 4.84
CA PHE A 62 11.07 -15.24 5.08
C PHE A 62 10.37 -14.69 3.82
N LEU A 63 11.01 -13.76 3.11
CA LEU A 63 10.49 -13.29 1.82
C LEU A 63 10.39 -14.42 0.80
N ALA A 64 11.38 -15.31 0.75
CA ALA A 64 11.35 -16.47 -0.14
C ALA A 64 10.21 -17.43 0.22
N PHE A 65 9.94 -17.64 1.51
CA PHE A 65 8.79 -18.40 1.98
C PHE A 65 7.48 -17.78 1.54
N LEU A 66 7.26 -16.48 1.80
CA LEU A 66 6.05 -15.77 1.40
C LEU A 66 5.78 -15.84 -0.12
N ARG A 67 6.85 -15.79 -0.93
CA ARG A 67 6.75 -15.82 -2.39
C ARG A 67 6.49 -17.20 -2.98
N ARG A 68 6.77 -18.28 -2.25
CA ARG A 68 6.73 -19.65 -2.77
C ARG A 68 5.60 -20.50 -2.20
N ASP A 69 5.13 -20.19 -0.98
CA ASP A 69 4.13 -21.02 -0.35
C ASP A 69 2.75 -20.79 -1.00
N PRO A 70 2.11 -21.85 -1.54
CA PRO A 70 0.82 -21.73 -2.22
C PRO A 70 -0.32 -21.21 -1.36
N GLN A 71 -0.22 -21.30 -0.02
CA GLN A 71 -1.24 -20.78 0.89
C GLN A 71 -1.50 -19.28 0.71
N PHE A 72 -0.51 -18.54 0.20
CA PHE A 72 -0.57 -17.10 0.03
C PHE A 72 -1.14 -16.65 -1.31
N TYR A 73 -1.65 -17.57 -2.13
CA TYR A 73 -2.12 -17.23 -3.48
C TYR A 73 -3.51 -17.80 -3.74
N ALA A 74 -4.36 -16.98 -4.35
CA ALA A 74 -5.67 -17.41 -4.82
C ALA A 74 -5.50 -18.43 -5.96
N LYS A 75 -6.38 -19.43 -6.01
CA LYS A 75 -6.38 -20.47 -7.04
C LYS A 75 -7.10 -20.02 -8.31
N THR A 76 -8.11 -19.15 -8.14
CA THR A 76 -8.92 -18.60 -9.23
C THR A 76 -9.08 -17.09 -9.07
N PRO A 77 -9.38 -16.36 -10.16
CA PRO A 77 -9.77 -14.96 -10.08
C PRO A 77 -10.92 -14.72 -9.11
N GLN A 78 -11.89 -15.63 -9.03
CA GLN A 78 -13.03 -15.50 -8.14
C GLN A 78 -12.61 -15.60 -6.67
N ASP A 79 -11.70 -16.51 -6.31
CA ASP A 79 -11.19 -16.60 -4.93
C ASP A 79 -10.57 -15.28 -4.45
N LEU A 80 -9.87 -14.57 -5.34
CA LEU A 80 -9.28 -13.27 -5.01
C LEU A 80 -10.36 -12.20 -4.77
N LEU A 81 -11.40 -12.18 -5.63
CA LEU A 81 -12.55 -11.28 -5.48
C LEU A 81 -13.34 -11.58 -4.20
N ASP A 82 -13.60 -12.84 -3.90
CA ASP A 82 -14.31 -13.28 -2.70
C ASP A 82 -13.56 -12.88 -1.43
N ARG A 83 -12.22 -13.02 -1.44
CA ARG A 83 -11.39 -12.59 -0.31
C ARG A 83 -11.43 -11.07 -0.13
N ALA A 84 -11.36 -10.28 -1.21
CA ALA A 84 -11.48 -8.83 -1.15
C ALA A 84 -12.87 -8.39 -0.64
N ALA A 85 -13.93 -9.07 -1.08
CA ALA A 85 -15.29 -8.83 -0.61
C ALA A 85 -15.44 -9.14 0.89
N TRP A 86 -14.83 -10.24 1.34
CA TRP A 86 -14.80 -10.58 2.77
C TRP A 86 -14.10 -9.50 3.60
N VAL A 87 -12.91 -9.06 3.17
CA VAL A 87 -12.17 -7.97 3.85
C VAL A 87 -13.01 -6.70 3.90
N SER A 88 -13.60 -6.29 2.75
CA SER A 88 -14.45 -5.11 2.69
C SER A 88 -15.65 -5.21 3.64
N LYS A 89 -16.26 -6.39 3.73
CA LYS A 89 -17.40 -6.60 4.64
C LYS A 89 -16.99 -6.62 6.10
N SER A 90 -15.79 -7.10 6.42
CA SER A 90 -15.22 -6.99 7.77
C SER A 90 -14.97 -5.54 8.16
N VAL A 91 -14.47 -4.72 7.22
CA VAL A 91 -14.29 -3.27 7.42
C VAL A 91 -15.63 -2.56 7.68
N ASP A 92 -16.70 -2.94 6.96
CA ASP A 92 -18.05 -2.36 7.18
C ASP A 92 -18.53 -2.51 8.63
N GLY A 93 -18.13 -3.59 9.31
CA GLY A 93 -18.48 -3.84 10.70
C GLY A 93 -17.71 -2.96 11.70
N GLU A 94 -16.55 -2.44 11.30
CA GLU A 94 -15.61 -1.75 12.19
C GLU A 94 -15.48 -0.24 11.89
N VAL A 95 -15.61 0.15 10.62
CA VAL A 95 -15.30 1.52 10.17
C VAL A 95 -16.12 2.59 10.88
N GLY A 96 -17.37 2.32 11.20
CA GLY A 96 -18.23 3.26 11.94
C GLY A 96 -17.82 3.52 13.39
N LYS A 97 -16.89 2.71 13.93
CA LYS A 97 -16.34 2.93 15.29
C LYS A 97 -15.24 3.98 15.31
N ILE A 98 -14.60 4.23 14.17
CA ILE A 98 -13.45 5.14 14.05
C ILE A 98 -13.71 6.32 13.11
N ILE A 99 -14.63 6.20 12.16
CA ILE A 99 -15.01 7.26 11.23
C ILE A 99 -16.42 7.77 11.61
N GLY A 100 -16.49 9.02 12.09
CA GLY A 100 -17.72 9.59 12.62
C GLY A 100 -18.80 9.88 11.57
N THR A 101 -18.41 10.06 10.29
CA THR A 101 -19.36 10.32 9.18
C THR A 101 -19.07 9.32 8.05
N LEU A 102 -20.06 8.50 7.75
CA LEU A 102 -19.98 7.54 6.65
C LEU A 102 -20.76 8.05 5.44
N PRO A 103 -20.27 7.84 4.21
CA PRO A 103 -20.99 8.21 3.00
C PRO A 103 -22.23 7.33 2.80
N ARG A 104 -23.24 7.86 2.12
CA ARG A 104 -24.39 7.08 1.64
C ARG A 104 -24.03 6.23 0.42
N GLY A 105 -23.06 6.70 -0.36
CA GLY A 105 -22.54 5.99 -1.52
C GLY A 105 -21.99 4.61 -1.15
N ARG A 106 -22.16 3.66 -2.07
CA ARG A 106 -21.61 2.30 -1.97
C ARG A 106 -20.71 2.04 -3.16
N PHE A 107 -19.77 1.13 -3.00
CA PHE A 107 -18.88 0.71 -4.09
C PHE A 107 -19.07 -0.77 -4.42
N ALA A 108 -18.80 -1.11 -5.65
CA ALA A 108 -18.70 -2.50 -6.11
C ALA A 108 -17.22 -2.91 -6.19
N ILE A 109 -16.95 -4.18 -5.96
CA ILE A 109 -15.63 -4.78 -6.26
C ILE A 109 -15.77 -5.50 -7.59
N VAL A 110 -14.99 -5.08 -8.59
CA VAL A 110 -15.05 -5.63 -9.93
C VAL A 110 -13.65 -5.96 -10.46
N PRO A 111 -13.51 -7.00 -11.28
CA PRO A 111 -12.22 -7.29 -11.90
C PRO A 111 -11.85 -6.21 -12.91
N VAL A 112 -10.55 -5.91 -13.00
CA VAL A 112 -10.02 -5.09 -14.11
C VAL A 112 -10.31 -5.79 -15.44
N PRO A 113 -10.81 -5.08 -16.48
CA PRO A 113 -11.05 -5.66 -17.79
C PRO A 113 -9.85 -6.41 -18.35
N ALA A 114 -10.08 -7.57 -18.95
CA ALA A 114 -9.02 -8.52 -19.32
C ALA A 114 -8.01 -7.95 -20.35
N ASP A 115 -8.47 -7.06 -21.20
CA ASP A 115 -7.66 -6.41 -22.26
C ASP A 115 -6.62 -5.43 -21.69
N ILE A 116 -6.91 -4.78 -20.55
CA ILE A 116 -6.00 -3.83 -19.91
C ILE A 116 -5.29 -4.41 -18.67
N ALA A 117 -5.81 -5.49 -18.09
CA ALA A 117 -5.30 -6.09 -16.85
C ALA A 117 -3.78 -6.39 -16.87
N PRO A 118 -3.15 -6.85 -17.98
CA PRO A 118 -1.71 -7.08 -18.04
C PRO A 118 -0.86 -5.82 -17.81
N PHE A 119 -1.42 -4.64 -18.09
CA PHE A 119 -0.74 -3.34 -18.02
C PHE A 119 -1.21 -2.50 -16.84
N TRP A 120 -2.11 -3.05 -16.01
CA TRP A 120 -2.74 -2.32 -14.92
C TRP A 120 -2.05 -2.62 -13.57
N THR A 121 -2.19 -1.69 -12.63
CA THR A 121 -1.76 -1.88 -11.23
C THR A 121 -2.56 -2.98 -10.50
N ALA A 122 -2.23 -3.23 -9.24
CA ALA A 122 -2.89 -4.25 -8.41
C ALA A 122 -4.37 -3.95 -8.14
N GLY A 123 -4.71 -2.69 -7.95
CA GLY A 123 -6.07 -2.22 -7.73
C GLY A 123 -6.19 -0.73 -8.00
N ARG A 124 -7.42 -0.25 -8.01
CA ARG A 124 -7.74 1.18 -8.06
C ARG A 124 -9.10 1.45 -7.43
N GLY A 125 -9.14 2.35 -6.46
CA GLY A 125 -10.37 2.81 -5.84
C GLY A 125 -10.98 4.02 -6.54
N GLY A 126 -12.30 4.08 -6.49
CA GLY A 126 -13.12 5.22 -6.87
C GLY A 126 -14.31 5.30 -5.93
N ALA A 127 -15.11 6.36 -5.99
CA ALA A 127 -16.24 6.54 -5.06
C ALA A 127 -17.24 5.37 -5.12
N ASP A 128 -17.43 4.77 -6.27
CA ASP A 128 -18.43 3.74 -6.52
C ASP A 128 -17.85 2.38 -6.97
N THR A 129 -16.53 2.30 -7.16
CA THR A 129 -15.90 1.10 -7.70
C THR A 129 -14.50 0.89 -7.15
N TYR A 130 -14.26 -0.31 -6.66
CA TYR A 130 -12.93 -0.86 -6.42
C TYR A 130 -12.59 -1.86 -7.53
N TRP A 131 -11.70 -1.46 -8.44
CA TRP A 131 -11.15 -2.30 -9.48
C TRP A 131 -10.04 -3.17 -8.91
N LEU A 132 -10.22 -4.50 -8.92
CA LEU A 132 -9.21 -5.45 -8.46
C LEU A 132 -8.61 -6.19 -9.64
N ASN A 133 -7.30 -6.16 -9.78
CA ASN A 133 -6.63 -6.84 -10.87
C ASN A 133 -6.44 -8.33 -10.56
N THR A 134 -7.18 -9.17 -11.27
CA THR A 134 -7.13 -10.63 -11.13
C THR A 134 -6.19 -11.30 -12.15
N TYR A 135 -5.50 -10.52 -12.99
CA TYR A 135 -4.50 -11.04 -13.93
C TYR A 135 -3.23 -11.46 -13.18
N ASN A 136 -2.64 -12.59 -13.60
CA ASN A 136 -1.40 -13.12 -13.05
C ASN A 136 -1.46 -13.30 -11.51
N LEU A 137 -2.31 -14.20 -11.04
CA LEU A 137 -2.52 -14.49 -9.61
C LEU A 137 -1.22 -14.74 -8.82
N PRO A 138 -0.14 -15.35 -9.37
CA PRO A 138 1.13 -15.46 -8.67
C PRO A 138 1.79 -14.12 -8.28
N SER A 139 1.38 -13.01 -8.89
CA SER A 139 1.83 -11.66 -8.50
C SER A 139 0.85 -10.95 -7.54
N ARG A 140 -0.16 -11.65 -7.04
CA ARG A 140 -1.25 -11.11 -6.20
C ARG A 140 -1.34 -11.86 -4.86
N PRO A 141 -0.34 -11.72 -3.98
CA PRO A 141 -0.35 -12.46 -2.72
C PRO A 141 -1.49 -12.02 -1.82
N LEU A 142 -2.17 -12.99 -1.21
CA LEU A 142 -3.30 -12.76 -0.33
C LEU A 142 -2.94 -11.98 0.93
N TYR A 143 -1.71 -12.05 1.38
CA TYR A 143 -1.25 -11.28 2.55
C TYR A 143 -1.19 -9.77 2.30
N ASN A 144 -1.10 -9.31 1.06
CA ASN A 144 -1.17 -7.89 0.71
C ASN A 144 -2.62 -7.41 0.50
N LEU A 145 -3.54 -8.33 0.27
CA LEU A 145 -4.91 -7.99 -0.15
C LEU A 145 -5.69 -7.18 0.89
N PRO A 146 -5.58 -7.42 2.22
CA PRO A 146 -6.25 -6.58 3.20
C PRO A 146 -5.80 -5.12 3.13
N ALA A 147 -4.50 -4.85 3.06
CA ALA A 147 -3.96 -3.50 2.94
C ALA A 147 -4.43 -2.82 1.65
N LEU A 148 -4.34 -3.52 0.50
CA LEU A 148 -4.85 -3.02 -0.78
C LEU A 148 -6.35 -2.70 -0.69
N THR A 149 -7.14 -3.57 -0.10
CA THR A 149 -8.60 -3.39 0.02
C THR A 149 -8.92 -2.17 0.89
N LEU A 150 -8.24 -1.99 2.03
CA LEU A 150 -8.37 -0.80 2.86
C LEU A 150 -8.01 0.48 2.12
N HIS A 151 -6.94 0.46 1.34
CA HIS A 151 -6.47 1.59 0.54
C HIS A 151 -7.47 1.99 -0.55
N GLU A 152 -7.91 1.03 -1.34
CA GLU A 152 -8.74 1.30 -2.52
C GLU A 152 -10.22 1.46 -2.19
N SER A 153 -10.71 0.82 -1.12
CA SER A 153 -12.13 0.86 -0.76
C SER A 153 -12.42 1.72 0.46
N ALA A 154 -12.87 1.15 1.56
CA ALA A 154 -13.13 1.83 2.82
C ALA A 154 -12.10 1.38 3.88
N PRO A 155 -11.58 2.32 4.70
CA PRO A 155 -11.85 3.75 4.74
C PRO A 155 -11.09 4.59 3.71
N GLY A 156 -10.36 3.97 2.76
CA GLY A 156 -9.50 4.62 1.78
C GLY A 156 -10.27 5.39 0.69
N HIS A 157 -9.85 5.18 -0.57
CA HIS A 157 -10.28 6.00 -1.69
C HIS A 157 -11.79 6.03 -1.92
N SER A 158 -12.49 4.88 -1.83
CA SER A 158 -13.93 4.88 -2.09
C SER A 158 -14.71 5.69 -1.04
N LEU A 159 -14.36 5.55 0.24
CA LEU A 159 -14.99 6.34 1.30
C LEU A 159 -14.67 7.82 1.16
N GLN A 160 -13.39 8.18 0.99
CA GLN A 160 -12.93 9.55 0.82
C GLN A 160 -13.63 10.25 -0.34
N GLN A 161 -13.62 9.64 -1.53
CA GLN A 161 -14.21 10.23 -2.73
C GLN A 161 -15.74 10.31 -2.65
N SER A 162 -16.39 9.34 -2.01
CA SER A 162 -17.83 9.40 -1.77
C SER A 162 -18.18 10.57 -0.85
N LEU A 163 -17.45 10.80 0.23
CA LEU A 163 -17.66 11.97 1.10
C LEU A 163 -17.42 13.28 0.37
N VAL A 164 -16.39 13.36 -0.49
CA VAL A 164 -16.15 14.56 -1.31
C VAL A 164 -17.33 14.83 -2.24
N ARG A 165 -17.89 13.81 -2.88
CA ARG A 165 -19.10 13.96 -3.73
C ARG A 165 -20.34 14.41 -2.95
N GLU A 166 -20.43 14.09 -1.66
CA GLU A 166 -21.55 14.42 -0.79
C GLU A 166 -21.43 15.78 -0.08
N GLN A 167 -20.31 16.49 -0.24
CA GLN A 167 -20.06 17.79 0.43
C GLN A 167 -20.98 18.92 -0.04
N GLY A 168 -21.77 18.73 -1.09
CA GLY A 168 -22.68 19.75 -1.60
C GLY A 168 -21.98 20.88 -2.38
N ASP A 169 -22.48 22.10 -2.23
CA ASP A 169 -21.96 23.26 -2.96
C ASP A 169 -20.72 23.82 -2.26
N VAL A 170 -19.55 23.37 -2.72
CA VAL A 170 -18.22 23.87 -2.29
C VAL A 170 -17.52 24.55 -3.46
N PRO A 171 -16.66 25.55 -3.22
CA PRO A 171 -15.84 26.18 -4.28
C PRO A 171 -15.07 25.17 -5.10
N ASP A 172 -14.91 25.40 -6.40
CA ASP A 172 -14.31 24.44 -7.34
C ASP A 172 -12.89 24.02 -6.94
N PHE A 173 -12.08 24.94 -6.42
CA PHE A 173 -10.72 24.60 -5.98
C PHE A 173 -10.68 23.55 -4.84
N ARG A 174 -11.77 23.35 -4.10
CA ARG A 174 -11.86 22.32 -3.08
C ARG A 174 -12.22 20.93 -3.64
N LYS A 175 -12.59 20.87 -4.90
CA LYS A 175 -12.88 19.62 -5.62
C LYS A 175 -11.63 19.03 -6.28
N ASP A 176 -10.53 19.82 -6.36
CA ASP A 176 -9.29 19.38 -6.94
C ASP A 176 -8.64 18.27 -6.10
N TYR A 177 -8.24 17.21 -6.79
CA TYR A 177 -7.55 16.09 -6.14
C TYR A 177 -6.06 16.42 -5.93
N ILE A 178 -5.66 16.51 -4.68
CA ILE A 178 -4.26 16.65 -4.29
C ILE A 178 -3.69 15.25 -4.05
N SER A 179 -2.76 14.82 -4.90
CA SER A 179 -2.22 13.46 -4.91
C SER A 179 -1.62 13.04 -3.56
N ALA A 180 -0.79 13.90 -2.95
CA ALA A 180 -0.19 13.58 -1.65
C ALA A 180 -1.23 13.39 -0.54
N TYR A 181 -2.32 14.16 -0.57
CA TYR A 181 -3.41 13.99 0.39
C TYR A 181 -4.21 12.70 0.11
N GLY A 182 -4.60 12.47 -1.13
CA GLY A 182 -5.41 11.30 -1.47
C GLY A 182 -4.67 9.98 -1.24
N GLU A 183 -3.42 9.88 -1.72
CA GLU A 183 -2.58 8.69 -1.51
C GLU A 183 -2.15 8.53 -0.05
N GLY A 184 -1.85 9.66 0.63
CA GLY A 184 -1.56 9.66 2.06
C GLY A 184 -2.73 9.17 2.92
N TRP A 185 -3.96 9.55 2.54
CA TRP A 185 -5.17 9.01 3.16
C TRP A 185 -5.32 7.51 2.92
N GLY A 186 -5.08 7.03 1.70
CA GLY A 186 -5.06 5.61 1.38
C GLY A 186 -4.06 4.84 2.25
N LEU A 187 -2.82 5.35 2.36
CA LEU A 187 -1.80 4.76 3.22
C LEU A 187 -2.18 4.78 4.70
N TYR A 188 -2.74 5.89 5.19
CA TYR A 188 -3.26 5.97 6.57
C TYR A 188 -4.39 4.98 6.81
N SER A 189 -5.24 4.75 5.82
CA SER A 189 -6.32 3.77 5.88
C SER A 189 -5.79 2.33 6.01
N GLU A 190 -4.67 2.01 5.40
CA GLU A 190 -3.97 0.74 5.61
C GLU A 190 -3.55 0.59 7.08
N TRP A 191 -3.01 1.65 7.69
CA TRP A 191 -2.63 1.64 9.11
C TRP A 191 -3.85 1.51 10.04
N LEU A 192 -4.97 2.19 9.74
CA LEU A 192 -6.23 2.07 10.49
C LEU A 192 -6.76 0.63 10.53
N GLY A 193 -6.39 -0.20 9.56
CA GLY A 193 -6.69 -1.63 9.58
C GLY A 193 -6.19 -2.35 10.83
N LYS A 194 -5.13 -1.85 11.48
CA LYS A 194 -4.63 -2.38 12.77
C LYS A 194 -5.62 -2.08 13.90
N GLU A 195 -6.09 -0.84 13.98
CA GLU A 195 -7.07 -0.43 15.00
C GLU A 195 -8.42 -1.12 14.83
N MET A 196 -8.82 -1.36 13.58
CA MET A 196 -10.04 -2.09 13.25
C MET A 196 -9.90 -3.61 13.40
N GLY A 197 -8.69 -4.14 13.68
CA GLY A 197 -8.45 -5.58 13.77
C GLY A 197 -8.66 -6.33 12.45
N ILE A 198 -8.41 -5.69 11.30
CA ILE A 198 -8.61 -6.30 9.98
C ILE A 198 -7.51 -7.31 9.64
N TYR A 199 -6.29 -7.07 10.09
CA TYR A 199 -5.15 -7.98 9.88
C TYR A 199 -5.25 -9.17 10.83
N GLN A 200 -5.68 -10.31 10.33
CA GLN A 200 -5.98 -11.51 11.13
C GLN A 200 -4.73 -12.38 11.36
N THR A 201 -3.69 -12.18 10.56
CA THR A 201 -2.45 -12.94 10.63
C THR A 201 -1.23 -12.02 10.62
N PRO A 202 -0.08 -12.46 11.19
CA PRO A 202 1.16 -11.73 11.07
C PRO A 202 1.60 -11.51 9.61
N TYR A 203 1.22 -12.40 8.70
CA TYR A 203 1.50 -12.26 7.27
C TYR A 203 0.77 -11.07 6.64
N GLU A 204 -0.47 -10.80 7.06
CA GLU A 204 -1.25 -9.68 6.58
C GLU A 204 -0.71 -8.34 7.10
N ASP A 205 -0.25 -8.27 8.36
CA ASP A 205 0.42 -7.06 8.89
C ASP A 205 1.79 -6.86 8.22
N PHE A 206 2.52 -7.94 7.94
CA PHE A 206 3.74 -7.87 7.13
C PHE A 206 3.43 -7.39 5.70
N GLY A 207 2.34 -7.86 5.11
CA GLY A 207 1.85 -7.42 3.80
C GLY A 207 1.56 -5.92 3.75
N ARG A 208 0.94 -5.36 4.79
CA ARG A 208 0.77 -3.91 4.97
C ARG A 208 2.12 -3.19 4.93
N LEU A 209 3.08 -3.67 5.70
CA LEU A 209 4.42 -3.08 5.74
C LEU A 209 5.14 -3.14 4.38
N THR A 210 4.86 -4.13 3.52
CA THR A 210 5.45 -4.16 2.17
C THR A 210 4.94 -3.01 1.29
N TYR A 211 3.67 -2.60 1.43
CA TYR A 211 3.15 -1.42 0.73
C TYR A 211 3.76 -0.13 1.28
N GLU A 212 3.84 0.00 2.59
CA GLU A 212 4.45 1.15 3.26
C GLU A 212 5.93 1.28 2.89
N MET A 213 6.70 0.18 2.94
CA MET A 213 8.09 0.11 2.49
C MET A 213 8.26 0.56 1.04
N SER A 214 7.41 0.08 0.14
CA SER A 214 7.45 0.48 -1.27
C SER A 214 7.28 1.99 -1.46
N ARG A 215 6.44 2.63 -0.65
CA ARG A 215 6.25 4.10 -0.69
C ARG A 215 7.46 4.83 -0.09
N ALA A 216 8.00 4.36 1.02
CA ALA A 216 9.20 4.92 1.63
C ALA A 216 10.42 4.83 0.69
N CYS A 217 10.63 3.68 0.06
CA CYS A 217 11.68 3.51 -0.95
C CYS A 217 11.53 4.48 -2.13
N ARG A 218 10.30 4.81 -2.55
CA ARG A 218 10.08 5.79 -3.61
C ARG A 218 10.58 7.19 -3.25
N LEU A 219 10.46 7.62 -1.99
CA LEU A 219 11.01 8.91 -1.54
C LEU A 219 12.52 8.96 -1.77
N VAL A 220 13.22 7.87 -1.45
CA VAL A 220 14.68 7.76 -1.62
C VAL A 220 15.06 7.70 -3.09
N ILE A 221 14.39 6.87 -3.87
CA ILE A 221 14.73 6.64 -5.28
C ILE A 221 14.42 7.86 -6.14
N ASP A 222 13.26 8.49 -5.94
CA ASP A 222 12.83 9.64 -6.72
C ASP A 222 13.79 10.82 -6.53
N THR A 223 14.12 11.12 -5.28
CA THR A 223 15.10 12.16 -4.95
C THR A 223 16.51 11.78 -5.40
N GLY A 224 16.89 10.51 -5.25
CA GLY A 224 18.16 9.98 -5.74
C GLY A 224 18.35 10.21 -7.24
N LEU A 225 17.35 9.85 -8.04
CA LEU A 225 17.37 10.00 -9.50
C LEU A 225 17.30 11.46 -9.95
N HIS A 226 16.43 12.26 -9.34
CA HIS A 226 16.12 13.60 -9.85
C HIS A 226 16.92 14.72 -9.19
N HIS A 227 17.58 14.46 -8.06
CA HIS A 227 18.36 15.46 -7.32
C HIS A 227 19.81 15.03 -7.08
N GLU A 228 20.06 13.82 -6.58
CA GLU A 228 21.39 13.36 -6.21
C GLU A 228 22.20 12.76 -7.38
N GLY A 229 21.60 12.68 -8.56
CA GLY A 229 22.29 12.21 -9.76
C GLY A 229 22.47 10.70 -9.83
N TRP A 230 21.63 9.93 -9.14
CA TRP A 230 21.66 8.46 -9.24
C TRP A 230 21.40 7.99 -10.66
N ALA A 231 22.20 7.01 -11.09
CA ALA A 231 21.89 6.26 -12.28
C ALA A 231 20.82 5.20 -11.98
N ARG A 232 20.11 4.73 -13.03
CA ARG A 232 19.10 3.67 -12.92
C ARG A 232 19.63 2.42 -12.20
N VAL A 233 20.91 2.08 -12.38
CA VAL A 233 21.52 0.91 -11.74
C VAL A 233 21.56 1.05 -10.22
N GLN A 234 21.82 2.26 -9.70
CA GLN A 234 21.83 2.55 -8.25
C GLN A 234 20.41 2.45 -7.67
N ALA A 235 19.41 3.03 -8.34
CA ALA A 235 18.01 2.91 -7.94
C ALA A 235 17.52 1.45 -7.91
N LEU A 236 17.92 0.64 -8.90
CA LEU A 236 17.57 -0.79 -8.94
C LEU A 236 18.31 -1.60 -7.87
N ALA A 237 19.56 -1.25 -7.54
CA ALA A 237 20.29 -1.89 -6.44
C ALA A 237 19.57 -1.60 -5.11
N TYR A 238 19.25 -0.35 -4.85
CA TYR A 238 18.51 0.06 -3.63
C TYR A 238 17.18 -0.68 -3.42
N LEU A 239 16.49 -1.04 -4.50
CA LEU A 239 15.23 -1.81 -4.42
C LEU A 239 15.42 -3.31 -4.16
N ARG A 240 16.63 -3.83 -4.34
CA ARG A 240 16.93 -5.24 -4.15
C ARG A 240 17.42 -5.56 -2.74
N ASP A 241 18.08 -4.57 -2.13
CA ASP A 241 18.66 -4.64 -0.79
C ASP A 241 17.60 -4.38 0.29
#